data_653bc514dc113d1240256a6fc27d1c9c
#
_entry.id   653bc514dc113d1240256a6fc27d1c9c
#
_cell.length_a   1.000
_cell.length_b   1.000
_cell.length_c   1.000
_cell.angle_alpha   90.00
_cell.angle_beta   90.00
_cell.angle_gamma   90.00
#
_symmetry.space_group_name_H-M   'P 1'
#
loop_
_entity.id
_entity.type
_entity.pdbx_description
1 polymer ?
#
loop_
_entity_poly.entity_id
_entity_poly.type
_entity_poly.pdbx_seq_one_letter_code
_entity_poly.pdbx_strand_id
1 'polypeptide(L)'
;MADRAEKSRRDRREPHPLAVLAGVLAAFLLLAACYVGYQALHILFPQNVYETALPATVSDNVEADGVLLFDEVYVSGSGTLGYLAADGERVSAGTAVAEIYSDASQAVLRQQLTQLTEQIDLLQRSQNTTSLQLDTLLRERSAALYDMMDELDAGAYDEVGSGANAYLLAQNKLWIATGDSANFTDQVTALTQQAQSVQAQLGNPTQITAPQTGYFVRASSSGRLNAGADDILTQDPAQLKAYLDSNPTLPLDGCAGKIVSGFTWRYVGVCSAEQGQKLLGQNGKPLSSSVQIRFPGQTDRSFKATVSEVTIDEEQGLARFVLTCNVINGDVLCLNHAAARISVGESTGLRIPACLLYTSDAA
;
A
#
# COMPACT_ATOMS: atom_id res chain seq x y z
N MET A 1 24.43 84.56 -61.98
CA MET A 1 25.17 83.43 -62.54
C MET A 1 24.41 82.22 -62.07
N ALA A 2 23.41 81.74 -62.79
CA ALA A 2 23.47 80.75 -63.88
C ALA A 2 24.13 79.45 -63.38
N ASP A 3 23.38 78.37 -63.17
CA ASP A 3 23.24 77.38 -64.22
C ASP A 3 22.27 76.25 -63.80
N ARG A 4 21.35 75.99 -64.66
CA ARG A 4 20.70 74.76 -65.11
C ARG A 4 20.67 73.53 -64.18
N ALA A 5 19.52 73.22 -63.67
CA ALA A 5 19.09 71.89 -63.28
C ALA A 5 18.38 71.20 -64.46
N GLU A 6 19.02 70.19 -65.04
CA GLU A 6 18.47 69.38 -66.12
C GLU A 6 17.58 68.27 -65.60
N LYS A 7 16.33 68.30 -65.98
CA LYS A 7 15.23 67.47 -65.54
C LYS A 7 15.21 66.18 -66.38
N SER A 8 15.78 65.10 -65.87
CA SER A 8 15.63 63.78 -66.50
C SER A 8 14.20 63.24 -66.31
N ARG A 9 13.46 63.25 -67.40
CA ARG A 9 12.19 62.53 -67.50
C ARG A 9 12.44 61.10 -67.66
N ARG A 10 12.14 60.30 -66.61
CA ARG A 10 11.98 58.84 -66.69
C ARG A 10 10.72 58.50 -67.43
N ASP A 11 10.85 57.99 -68.67
CA ASP A 11 9.84 57.41 -69.51
C ASP A 11 9.23 56.19 -68.70
N ARG A 12 8.01 56.35 -68.18
CA ARG A 12 7.18 55.27 -67.73
C ARG A 12 6.62 54.59 -68.96
N ARG A 13 7.31 53.57 -69.48
CA ARG A 13 6.72 52.61 -70.42
C ARG A 13 5.61 51.85 -69.67
N GLU A 14 4.38 52.05 -70.06
CA GLU A 14 3.25 51.26 -69.65
C GLU A 14 3.52 49.78 -70.00
N PRO A 15 3.42 48.85 -69.08
CA PRO A 15 3.67 47.46 -69.39
C PRO A 15 2.59 46.94 -70.34
N HIS A 16 2.99 46.46 -71.52
CA HIS A 16 2.08 45.88 -72.50
C HIS A 16 1.22 44.78 -71.77
N PRO A 17 -0.10 44.76 -71.97
CA PRO A 17 -1.01 43.85 -71.29
C PRO A 17 -0.61 42.37 -71.46
N LEU A 18 -0.01 42.04 -72.61
CA LEU A 18 0.57 40.71 -72.86
C LEU A 18 1.78 40.41 -71.98
N ALA A 19 2.62 41.35 -71.57
CA ALA A 19 3.75 41.11 -70.68
C ALA A 19 3.29 40.90 -69.23
N VAL A 20 2.24 41.61 -68.80
CA VAL A 20 1.61 41.42 -67.48
C VAL A 20 0.94 40.08 -67.43
N LEU A 21 0.22 39.65 -68.48
CA LEU A 21 -0.40 38.31 -68.54
C LEU A 21 0.64 37.22 -68.53
N ALA A 22 1.76 37.34 -69.26
CA ALA A 22 2.86 36.42 -69.26
C ALA A 22 3.55 36.30 -67.87
N GLY A 23 3.69 37.43 -67.18
CA GLY A 23 4.23 37.49 -65.81
C GLY A 23 3.36 36.78 -64.77
N VAL A 24 2.02 37.00 -64.87
CA VAL A 24 1.06 36.31 -63.99
C VAL A 24 1.07 34.78 -64.26
N LEU A 25 1.13 34.38 -65.53
CA LEU A 25 1.17 32.97 -65.91
C LEU A 25 2.48 32.29 -65.46
N ALA A 26 3.59 33.00 -65.58
CA ALA A 26 4.89 32.52 -65.07
C ALA A 26 4.91 32.38 -63.54
N ALA A 27 4.32 33.36 -62.83
CA ALA A 27 4.18 33.27 -61.35
C ALA A 27 3.31 32.09 -60.92
N PHE A 28 2.21 31.84 -61.67
CA PHE A 28 1.33 30.70 -61.38
C PHE A 28 2.01 29.35 -61.64
N LEU A 29 2.77 29.24 -62.73
CA LEU A 29 3.57 28.04 -63.03
C LEU A 29 4.66 27.81 -61.98
N LEU A 30 5.27 28.87 -61.47
CA LEU A 30 6.29 28.78 -60.42
C LEU A 30 5.68 28.32 -59.09
N LEU A 31 4.51 28.82 -58.71
CA LEU A 31 3.76 28.37 -57.54
C LEU A 31 3.33 26.90 -57.68
N ALA A 32 2.84 26.51 -58.87
CA ALA A 32 2.49 25.12 -59.15
C ALA A 32 3.70 24.18 -59.04
N ALA A 33 4.86 24.61 -59.61
CA ALA A 33 6.10 23.84 -59.51
C ALA A 33 6.61 23.73 -58.04
N CYS A 34 6.52 24.79 -57.25
CA CYS A 34 6.84 24.77 -55.81
C CYS A 34 5.89 23.85 -55.02
N TYR A 35 4.59 23.87 -55.35
CA TYR A 35 3.62 22.98 -54.72
C TYR A 35 3.89 21.50 -55.04
N VAL A 36 4.14 21.19 -56.32
CA VAL A 36 4.48 19.82 -56.76
C VAL A 36 5.81 19.39 -56.14
N GLY A 37 6.80 20.27 -56.07
CA GLY A 37 8.08 20.00 -55.42
C GLY A 37 7.90 19.72 -53.90
N TYR A 38 7.08 20.51 -53.21
CA TYR A 38 6.74 20.31 -51.81
C TYR A 38 6.03 18.96 -51.60
N GLN A 39 5.06 18.62 -52.43
CA GLN A 39 4.34 17.35 -52.40
C GLN A 39 5.30 16.15 -52.65
N ALA A 40 6.17 16.29 -53.65
CA ALA A 40 7.16 15.26 -53.97
C ALA A 40 8.14 15.06 -52.83
N LEU A 41 8.61 16.12 -52.17
CA LEU A 41 9.46 16.04 -50.99
C LEU A 41 8.74 15.36 -49.81
N HIS A 42 7.46 15.66 -49.61
CA HIS A 42 6.68 15.08 -48.54
C HIS A 42 6.38 13.59 -48.76
N ILE A 43 6.26 13.16 -50.02
CA ILE A 43 6.10 11.74 -50.39
C ILE A 43 7.44 10.94 -50.30
N LEU A 44 8.53 11.56 -50.81
CA LEU A 44 9.86 10.91 -50.84
C LEU A 44 10.53 10.84 -49.48
N PHE A 45 10.19 11.79 -48.55
CA PHE A 45 10.73 11.83 -47.20
C PHE A 45 9.57 11.84 -46.18
N PRO A 46 8.87 10.69 -46.03
CA PRO A 46 7.85 10.58 -45.00
C PRO A 46 8.51 10.78 -43.63
N GLN A 47 7.98 11.68 -42.80
CA GLN A 47 8.40 11.81 -41.41
C GLN A 47 7.90 10.58 -40.65
N ASN A 48 8.79 9.62 -40.49
CA ASN A 48 8.50 8.47 -39.64
C ASN A 48 8.46 8.95 -38.19
N VAL A 49 7.29 8.94 -37.59
CA VAL A 49 7.13 9.17 -36.15
C VAL A 49 7.48 7.87 -35.46
N TYR A 50 8.62 7.87 -34.78
CA TYR A 50 9.01 6.76 -33.93
C TYR A 50 8.41 6.96 -32.54
N GLU A 51 7.64 6.00 -32.09
CA GLU A 51 7.13 5.97 -30.73
C GLU A 51 7.78 4.78 -30.00
N THR A 52 8.25 5.05 -28.78
CA THR A 52 8.93 4.01 -28.00
C THR A 52 7.88 3.09 -27.40
N ALA A 53 7.96 1.81 -27.72
CA ALA A 53 7.15 0.78 -27.08
C ALA A 53 7.62 0.63 -25.63
N LEU A 54 6.72 0.89 -24.68
CA LEU A 54 7.00 0.76 -23.25
C LEU A 54 6.62 -0.64 -22.78
N PRO A 55 7.47 -1.28 -21.95
CA PRO A 55 7.06 -2.52 -21.31
C PRO A 55 5.82 -2.26 -20.45
N ALA A 56 4.80 -3.08 -20.60
CA ALA A 56 3.57 -3.03 -19.84
C ALA A 56 3.22 -4.43 -19.35
N THR A 57 2.84 -4.52 -18.08
CA THR A 57 2.30 -5.74 -17.50
C THR A 57 0.79 -5.59 -17.44
N VAL A 58 0.09 -6.51 -18.08
CA VAL A 58 -1.36 -6.62 -17.99
C VAL A 58 -1.66 -7.77 -17.05
N SER A 59 -2.30 -7.47 -15.93
CA SER A 59 -2.80 -8.47 -14.99
C SER A 59 -4.27 -8.74 -15.26
N ASP A 60 -4.61 -10.02 -15.37
CA ASP A 60 -6.00 -10.44 -15.42
C ASP A 60 -6.52 -10.47 -13.98
N ASN A 61 -7.42 -9.54 -13.66
CA ASN A 61 -7.91 -9.33 -12.32
C ASN A 61 -9.36 -9.81 -12.19
N VAL A 62 -9.65 -10.39 -11.02
CA VAL A 62 -11.00 -10.68 -10.53
C VAL A 62 -11.30 -9.72 -9.40
N GLU A 63 -12.37 -8.97 -9.49
CA GLU A 63 -12.88 -8.10 -8.42
C GLU A 63 -13.99 -8.81 -7.69
N ALA A 64 -13.90 -8.87 -6.37
CA ALA A 64 -14.84 -9.60 -5.54
C ALA A 64 -15.09 -8.87 -4.23
N ASP A 65 -16.26 -9.08 -3.67
CA ASP A 65 -16.57 -8.73 -2.29
C ASP A 65 -16.63 -10.01 -1.44
N GLY A 66 -16.17 -9.95 -0.19
CA GLY A 66 -16.10 -11.17 0.62
C GLY A 66 -15.66 -10.96 2.06
N VAL A 67 -15.61 -12.04 2.79
CA VAL A 67 -15.23 -12.09 4.21
C VAL A 67 -13.96 -12.90 4.42
N LEU A 68 -13.21 -12.48 5.44
CA LEU A 68 -12.01 -13.17 5.90
C LEU A 68 -12.39 -14.06 7.09
N LEU A 69 -12.03 -15.33 7.01
CA LEU A 69 -12.25 -16.33 8.06
C LEU A 69 -10.93 -16.69 8.71
N PHE A 70 -10.87 -16.43 10.00
CA PHE A 70 -9.73 -16.76 10.86
C PHE A 70 -10.13 -17.82 11.90
N ASP A 71 -9.15 -18.52 12.43
CA ASP A 71 -9.32 -19.29 13.67
C ASP A 71 -9.13 -18.32 14.83
N GLU A 72 -10.23 -17.84 15.41
CA GLU A 72 -10.22 -16.75 16.38
C GLU A 72 -10.96 -17.10 17.67
N VAL A 73 -10.41 -16.60 18.78
CA VAL A 73 -11.04 -16.69 20.10
C VAL A 73 -11.18 -15.30 20.69
N TYR A 74 -12.37 -15.00 21.19
CA TYR A 74 -12.66 -13.68 21.76
C TYR A 74 -12.16 -13.60 23.20
N VAL A 75 -11.55 -12.48 23.54
CA VAL A 75 -11.03 -12.17 24.86
C VAL A 75 -12.01 -11.26 25.58
N SER A 76 -12.71 -11.80 26.56
CA SER A 76 -13.71 -11.06 27.34
C SER A 76 -13.04 -9.92 28.12
N GLY A 77 -13.70 -8.75 28.16
CA GLY A 77 -13.24 -7.59 28.90
C GLY A 77 -14.14 -6.40 28.64
N SER A 78 -14.50 -5.67 29.68
CA SER A 78 -15.38 -4.50 29.63
C SER A 78 -14.92 -3.43 30.61
N GLY A 79 -15.29 -2.18 30.34
CA GLY A 79 -14.90 -1.02 31.14
C GLY A 79 -13.86 -0.16 30.44
N THR A 80 -13.12 0.63 31.23
CA THR A 80 -12.01 1.43 30.72
C THR A 80 -10.78 0.51 30.53
N LEU A 81 -10.49 0.17 29.28
CA LEU A 81 -9.41 -0.74 28.94
C LEU A 81 -8.12 0.03 28.59
N GLY A 82 -7.02 -0.43 29.17
CA GLY A 82 -5.67 -0.06 28.72
C GLY A 82 -5.00 -1.24 28.04
N TYR A 83 -4.68 -1.10 26.76
CA TYR A 83 -4.05 -2.19 26.02
C TYR A 83 -2.56 -2.24 26.29
N LEU A 84 -2.05 -3.45 26.55
CA LEU A 84 -0.65 -3.77 26.74
C LEU A 84 -0.01 -4.35 25.48
N ALA A 85 -0.82 -5.02 24.66
CA ALA A 85 -0.41 -5.58 23.37
C ALA A 85 -0.91 -4.71 22.22
N ALA A 86 -0.11 -4.62 21.17
CA ALA A 86 -0.45 -3.94 19.92
C ALA A 86 -1.29 -4.84 19.00
N ASP A 87 -1.99 -4.23 18.02
CA ASP A 87 -2.68 -5.00 16.99
C ASP A 87 -1.67 -5.79 16.14
N GLY A 88 -1.95 -7.06 15.92
CA GLY A 88 -1.05 -7.97 15.22
C GLY A 88 0.14 -8.45 16.02
N GLU A 89 0.28 -8.07 17.29
CA GLU A 89 1.34 -8.57 18.16
C GLU A 89 1.11 -10.03 18.51
N ARG A 90 2.17 -10.84 18.42
CA ARG A 90 2.12 -12.25 18.79
C ARG A 90 2.28 -12.40 20.30
N VAL A 91 1.27 -12.95 20.94
CA VAL A 91 1.23 -13.16 22.39
C VAL A 91 1.17 -14.67 22.72
N SER A 92 1.72 -15.03 23.87
CA SER A 92 1.61 -16.39 24.41
C SER A 92 0.39 -16.52 25.31
N ALA A 93 -0.12 -17.73 25.47
CA ALA A 93 -1.16 -18.01 26.45
C ALA A 93 -0.73 -17.53 27.84
N GLY A 94 -1.63 -16.85 28.56
CA GLY A 94 -1.38 -16.27 29.87
C GLY A 94 -0.70 -14.89 29.86
N THR A 95 -0.23 -14.39 28.70
CA THR A 95 0.31 -13.03 28.60
C THR A 95 -0.80 -12.01 28.81
N ALA A 96 -0.57 -10.97 29.63
CA ALA A 96 -1.50 -9.86 29.80
C ALA A 96 -1.58 -9.02 28.50
N VAL A 97 -2.77 -8.91 27.92
CA VAL A 97 -3.02 -8.16 26.67
C VAL A 97 -3.70 -6.82 26.92
N ALA A 98 -4.42 -6.69 28.04
CA ALA A 98 -5.05 -5.46 28.46
C ALA A 98 -5.19 -5.41 29.99
N GLU A 99 -5.48 -4.21 30.48
CA GLU A 99 -5.81 -3.95 31.89
C GLU A 99 -7.14 -3.23 31.97
N ILE A 100 -7.90 -3.53 33.04
CA ILE A 100 -9.15 -2.81 33.34
C ILE A 100 -8.82 -1.75 34.39
N TYR A 101 -9.10 -0.50 34.04
CA TYR A 101 -8.90 0.65 34.92
C TYR A 101 -10.18 1.05 35.62
N SER A 102 -10.07 1.52 36.86
CA SER A 102 -11.21 2.05 37.62
C SER A 102 -11.65 3.41 37.10
N ASP A 103 -10.71 4.18 36.54
CA ASP A 103 -10.96 5.50 35.97
C ASP A 103 -9.92 5.87 34.89
N ALA A 104 -10.16 6.97 34.19
CA ALA A 104 -9.27 7.45 33.13
C ALA A 104 -7.90 7.93 33.64
N SER A 105 -7.76 8.26 34.93
CA SER A 105 -6.47 8.71 35.49
C SER A 105 -5.45 7.58 35.52
N GLN A 106 -5.89 6.34 35.74
CA GLN A 106 -5.03 5.14 35.69
C GLN A 106 -4.50 4.90 34.27
N ALA A 107 -5.27 5.21 33.23
CA ALA A 107 -4.77 5.11 31.85
C ALA A 107 -3.61 6.09 31.60
N VAL A 108 -3.71 7.32 32.12
CA VAL A 108 -2.64 8.31 32.02
C VAL A 108 -1.40 7.87 32.81
N LEU A 109 -1.59 7.36 34.02
CA LEU A 109 -0.47 6.84 34.82
C LEU A 109 0.23 5.66 34.13
N ARG A 110 -0.55 4.78 33.47
CA ARG A 110 0.03 3.67 32.71
C ARG A 110 0.85 4.17 31.51
N GLN A 111 0.33 5.14 30.78
CA GLN A 111 1.08 5.73 29.68
C GLN A 111 2.39 6.38 30.15
N GLN A 112 2.35 7.11 31.27
CA GLN A 112 3.56 7.68 31.87
C GLN A 112 4.55 6.59 32.28
N LEU A 113 4.08 5.50 32.90
CA LEU A 113 4.92 4.37 33.29
C LEU A 113 5.56 3.71 32.08
N THR A 114 4.83 3.52 31.00
CA THR A 114 5.37 2.96 29.76
C THR A 114 6.47 3.85 29.19
N GLN A 115 6.24 5.15 29.08
CA GLN A 115 7.26 6.12 28.60
C GLN A 115 8.52 6.11 29.47
N LEU A 116 8.35 6.09 30.80
CA LEU A 116 9.50 6.03 31.73
C LEU A 116 10.28 4.72 31.57
N THR A 117 9.58 3.62 31.41
CA THR A 117 10.20 2.29 31.22
C THR A 117 10.98 2.22 29.91
N GLU A 118 10.42 2.74 28.82
CA GLU A 118 11.10 2.85 27.52
C GLU A 118 12.37 3.73 27.59
N GLN A 119 12.29 4.86 28.28
CA GLN A 119 13.45 5.73 28.49
C GLN A 119 14.53 5.04 29.32
N ILE A 120 14.15 4.33 30.40
CA ILE A 120 15.07 3.54 31.24
C ILE A 120 15.75 2.46 30.39
N ASP A 121 14.99 1.69 29.61
CA ASP A 121 15.55 0.64 28.73
C ASP A 121 16.53 1.23 27.71
N LEU A 122 16.15 2.32 27.04
CA LEU A 122 17.00 3.00 26.09
C LEU A 122 18.34 3.42 26.71
N LEU A 123 18.30 4.05 27.90
CA LEU A 123 19.51 4.50 28.59
C LEU A 123 20.35 3.32 29.10
N GLN A 124 19.73 2.26 29.64
CA GLN A 124 20.42 1.05 30.08
C GLN A 124 21.11 0.34 28.92
N ARG A 125 20.43 0.22 27.78
CA ARG A 125 21.01 -0.35 26.56
C ARG A 125 22.13 0.51 26.00
N SER A 126 22.05 1.82 26.16
CA SER A 126 23.09 2.76 25.76
C SER A 126 24.40 2.58 26.55
N GLN A 127 24.33 2.13 27.80
CA GLN A 127 25.52 1.90 28.63
C GLN A 127 26.29 0.61 28.23
N ASN A 128 25.66 -0.28 27.46
CA ASN A 128 26.28 -1.53 27.04
C ASN A 128 27.18 -1.29 25.80
N THR A 129 28.35 -0.69 26.03
CA THR A 129 29.31 -0.29 24.97
C THR A 129 30.53 -1.21 24.87
N THR A 130 30.55 -2.32 25.60
CA THR A 130 31.71 -3.23 25.67
C THR A 130 32.02 -3.81 24.30
N SER A 131 33.12 -3.37 23.67
CA SER A 131 33.69 -3.83 22.39
C SER A 131 33.21 -3.19 21.08
N LEU A 132 32.45 -2.09 21.09
CA LEU A 132 32.04 -1.44 19.84
C LEU A 132 33.13 -0.51 19.30
N GLN A 133 33.46 -0.69 18.02
CA GLN A 133 34.37 0.23 17.31
C GLN A 133 33.61 1.51 16.92
N LEU A 134 34.26 2.65 17.05
CA LEU A 134 33.69 3.98 16.76
C LEU A 134 33.08 4.06 15.36
N ASP A 135 33.78 3.49 14.35
CA ASP A 135 33.30 3.46 12.98
C ASP A 135 32.00 2.67 12.80
N THR A 136 31.78 1.65 13.64
CA THR A 136 30.54 0.87 13.63
C THR A 136 29.39 1.69 14.19
N LEU A 137 29.60 2.38 15.33
CA LEU A 137 28.59 3.27 15.93
C LEU A 137 28.19 4.42 15.02
N LEU A 138 29.17 5.02 14.31
CA LEU A 138 28.90 6.08 13.33
C LEU A 138 28.05 5.57 12.16
N ARG A 139 28.32 4.35 11.68
CA ARG A 139 27.52 3.71 10.62
C ARG A 139 26.11 3.36 11.12
N GLU A 140 25.99 2.75 12.29
CA GLU A 140 24.69 2.42 12.90
C GLU A 140 23.81 3.68 13.08
N ARG A 141 24.41 4.77 13.60
CA ARG A 141 23.70 6.04 13.75
C ARG A 141 23.22 6.60 12.41
N SER A 142 24.10 6.57 11.38
CA SER A 142 23.74 7.09 10.06
C SER A 142 22.67 6.22 9.39
N ALA A 143 22.77 4.91 9.50
CA ALA A 143 21.74 3.99 8.99
C ALA A 143 20.38 4.25 9.65
N ALA A 144 20.34 4.30 10.99
CA ALA A 144 19.09 4.57 11.71
C ALA A 144 18.48 5.93 11.35
N LEU A 145 19.31 6.95 11.05
CA LEU A 145 18.80 8.25 10.58
C LEU A 145 18.16 8.14 9.19
N TYR A 146 18.82 7.44 8.26
CA TYR A 146 18.28 7.25 6.92
C TYR A 146 17.02 6.38 6.93
N ASP A 147 17.01 5.29 7.70
CA ASP A 147 15.84 4.44 7.86
C ASP A 147 14.63 5.25 8.38
N MET A 148 14.84 6.09 9.41
CA MET A 148 13.80 7.00 9.93
C MET A 148 13.32 8.02 8.87
N MET A 149 14.21 8.53 8.03
CA MET A 149 13.84 9.46 6.95
C MET A 149 13.05 8.74 5.86
N ASP A 150 13.43 7.51 5.50
CA ASP A 150 12.73 6.69 4.52
C ASP A 150 11.31 6.30 5.03
N GLU A 151 11.16 6.01 6.34
CA GLU A 151 9.86 5.77 6.99
C GLU A 151 8.96 7.02 6.92
N LEU A 152 9.52 8.22 7.17
CA LEU A 152 8.80 9.50 7.05
C LEU A 152 8.37 9.77 5.61
N ASP A 153 9.25 9.56 4.63
CA ASP A 153 8.97 9.79 3.22
C ASP A 153 7.94 8.77 2.67
N ALA A 154 7.94 7.55 3.21
CA ALA A 154 6.95 6.52 2.90
C ALA A 154 5.59 6.75 3.61
N GLY A 155 5.50 7.71 4.55
CA GLY A 155 4.30 7.97 5.34
C GLY A 155 4.02 6.91 6.42
N ALA A 156 5.01 6.09 6.78
CA ALA A 156 4.94 5.05 7.81
C ALA A 156 5.17 5.66 9.21
N TYR A 157 4.33 6.60 9.61
CA TYR A 157 4.49 7.37 10.85
C TYR A 157 4.47 6.56 12.14
N ASP A 158 3.89 5.39 12.13
CA ASP A 158 3.86 4.42 13.23
C ASP A 158 5.23 3.75 13.46
N GLU A 159 6.05 3.62 12.41
CA GLU A 159 7.40 3.03 12.46
C GLU A 159 8.48 4.06 12.84
N VAL A 160 8.26 5.36 12.60
CA VAL A 160 9.22 6.45 12.89
C VAL A 160 9.72 6.46 14.34
N GLY A 161 8.86 6.10 15.29
CA GLY A 161 9.24 5.98 16.71
C GLY A 161 10.34 4.94 16.94
N SER A 162 10.31 3.83 16.22
CA SER A 162 11.32 2.77 16.24
C SER A 162 12.66 3.27 15.69
N GLY A 163 12.64 3.92 14.53
CA GLY A 163 13.81 4.53 13.90
C GLY A 163 14.46 5.60 14.78
N ALA A 164 13.65 6.45 15.40
CA ALA A 164 14.12 7.47 16.34
C ALA A 164 14.82 6.85 17.57
N ASN A 165 14.26 5.79 18.16
CA ASN A 165 14.87 5.08 19.27
C ASN A 165 16.19 4.40 18.88
N ALA A 166 16.28 3.81 17.68
CA ALA A 166 17.51 3.24 17.15
C ALA A 166 18.60 4.32 16.97
N TYR A 167 18.24 5.49 16.42
CA TYR A 167 19.13 6.63 16.28
C TYR A 167 19.64 7.13 17.65
N LEU A 168 18.74 7.34 18.61
CA LEU A 168 19.09 7.79 19.97
C LEU A 168 19.99 6.78 20.68
N LEU A 169 19.74 5.49 20.53
CA LEU A 169 20.57 4.43 21.10
C LEU A 169 22.00 4.50 20.55
N ALA A 170 22.17 4.61 19.23
CA ALA A 170 23.47 4.71 18.59
C ALA A 170 24.18 6.01 18.98
N GLN A 171 23.45 7.13 19.04
CA GLN A 171 24.00 8.43 19.48
C GLN A 171 24.47 8.41 20.94
N ASN A 172 23.70 7.84 21.86
CA ASN A 172 24.05 7.72 23.27
C ASN A 172 25.31 6.84 23.46
N LYS A 173 25.38 5.71 22.74
CA LYS A 173 26.58 4.86 22.74
C LYS A 173 27.80 5.59 22.22
N LEU A 174 27.64 6.42 21.17
CA LEU A 174 28.70 7.23 20.63
C LEU A 174 29.22 8.25 21.67
N TRP A 175 28.33 8.94 22.37
CA TRP A 175 28.71 9.90 23.44
C TRP A 175 29.51 9.24 24.55
N ILE A 176 29.13 8.03 24.97
CA ILE A 176 29.93 7.29 25.98
C ILE A 176 31.28 6.89 25.36
N ALA A 177 31.32 6.40 24.11
CA ALA A 177 32.56 5.96 23.48
C ALA A 177 33.55 7.11 23.19
N THR A 178 33.07 8.33 22.94
CA THR A 178 33.89 9.53 22.73
C THR A 178 34.28 10.23 24.04
N GLY A 179 33.69 9.84 25.17
CA GLY A 179 33.92 10.47 26.47
C GLY A 179 33.12 11.76 26.69
N ASP A 180 32.17 12.07 25.77
CA ASP A 180 31.29 13.25 25.93
C ASP A 180 30.26 13.07 27.04
N SER A 181 29.96 11.80 27.40
CA SER A 181 29.18 11.42 28.58
C SER A 181 29.86 10.28 29.30
N ALA A 182 29.95 10.37 30.64
CA ALA A 182 30.56 9.28 31.41
C ALA A 182 29.69 8.04 31.50
N ASN A 183 28.44 8.21 31.86
CA ASN A 183 27.37 7.17 31.89
C ASN A 183 26.00 7.84 32.12
N PHE A 184 24.95 7.05 32.10
CA PHE A 184 23.57 7.47 32.36
C PHE A 184 23.04 6.95 33.72
N THR A 185 23.89 6.48 34.62
CA THR A 185 23.48 5.77 35.86
C THR A 185 22.61 6.67 36.76
N ASP A 186 22.95 7.92 36.92
CA ASP A 186 22.18 8.87 37.75
C ASP A 186 20.81 9.16 37.15
N GLN A 187 20.74 9.30 35.81
CA GLN A 187 19.47 9.47 35.07
C GLN A 187 18.58 8.23 35.18
N VAL A 188 19.16 7.05 34.99
CA VAL A 188 18.44 5.78 35.13
C VAL A 188 17.90 5.62 36.54
N THR A 189 18.69 5.98 37.57
CA THR A 189 18.26 5.91 38.96
C THR A 189 17.10 6.87 39.23
N ALA A 190 17.18 8.12 38.77
CA ALA A 190 16.10 9.09 38.91
C ALA A 190 14.81 8.68 38.21
N LEU A 191 14.90 8.21 36.95
CA LEU A 191 13.76 7.71 36.18
C LEU A 191 13.14 6.45 36.83
N THR A 192 13.98 5.58 37.38
CA THR A 192 13.51 4.38 38.10
C THR A 192 12.72 4.75 39.36
N GLN A 193 13.18 5.74 40.13
CA GLN A 193 12.42 6.24 41.27
C GLN A 193 11.09 6.86 40.85
N GLN A 194 11.10 7.62 39.78
CA GLN A 194 9.88 8.21 39.24
C GLN A 194 8.92 7.13 38.76
N ALA A 195 9.38 6.09 38.03
CA ALA A 195 8.58 4.95 37.59
C ALA A 195 7.97 4.19 38.77
N GLN A 196 8.74 3.98 39.86
CA GLN A 196 8.23 3.36 41.08
C GLN A 196 7.12 4.18 41.74
N SER A 197 7.25 5.51 41.75
CA SER A 197 6.22 6.42 42.27
C SER A 197 4.93 6.35 41.45
N VAL A 198 5.05 6.37 40.11
CA VAL A 198 3.91 6.24 39.21
C VAL A 198 3.25 4.86 39.33
N GLN A 199 4.06 3.78 39.44
CA GLN A 199 3.54 2.43 39.66
C GLN A 199 2.77 2.30 40.98
N ALA A 200 3.27 2.94 42.06
CA ALA A 200 2.57 2.95 43.35
C ALA A 200 1.20 3.66 43.27
N GLN A 201 1.09 4.74 42.45
CA GLN A 201 -0.16 5.43 42.21
C GLN A 201 -1.14 4.64 41.32
N LEU A 202 -0.61 3.96 40.31
CA LEU A 202 -1.38 3.08 39.43
C LEU A 202 -2.00 1.90 40.19
N GLY A 203 -1.27 1.36 41.17
CA GLY A 203 -1.66 0.16 41.90
C GLY A 203 -1.60 -1.10 41.04
N ASN A 204 -2.55 -2.01 41.28
CA ASN A 204 -2.65 -3.27 40.57
C ASN A 204 -3.98 -3.37 39.80
N PRO A 205 -4.06 -2.86 38.58
CA PRO A 205 -5.27 -3.00 37.75
C PRO A 205 -5.53 -4.48 37.43
N THR A 206 -6.79 -4.81 37.21
CA THR A 206 -7.16 -6.18 36.80
C THR A 206 -6.65 -6.47 35.41
N GLN A 207 -5.83 -7.52 35.28
CA GLN A 207 -5.27 -7.91 34.00
C GLN A 207 -6.20 -8.83 33.22
N ILE A 208 -6.27 -8.60 31.92
CA ILE A 208 -6.91 -9.47 30.95
C ILE A 208 -5.79 -10.23 30.22
N THR A 209 -5.82 -11.55 30.29
CA THR A 209 -4.78 -12.40 29.71
C THR A 209 -5.26 -13.10 28.46
N ALA A 210 -4.33 -13.37 27.52
CA ALA A 210 -4.59 -14.17 26.34
C ALA A 210 -4.96 -15.61 26.73
N PRO A 211 -6.11 -16.15 26.27
CA PRO A 211 -6.53 -17.51 26.56
C PRO A 211 -5.67 -18.56 25.83
N GLN A 212 -5.07 -18.18 24.73
CA GLN A 212 -4.21 -19.04 23.91
C GLN A 212 -3.11 -18.23 23.21
N THR A 213 -2.13 -18.94 22.64
CA THR A 213 -1.07 -18.32 21.84
C THR A 213 -1.61 -17.94 20.47
N GLY A 214 -1.32 -16.70 20.01
CA GLY A 214 -1.76 -16.19 18.71
C GLY A 214 -1.44 -14.74 18.54
N TYR A 215 -2.10 -14.09 17.57
CA TYR A 215 -1.98 -12.67 17.28
C TYR A 215 -3.15 -11.93 17.92
N PHE A 216 -2.84 -10.95 18.74
CA PHE A 216 -3.86 -10.14 19.41
C PHE A 216 -4.38 -9.04 18.47
N VAL A 217 -5.68 -8.81 18.50
CA VAL A 217 -6.35 -7.69 17.81
C VAL A 217 -7.34 -7.05 18.78
N ARG A 218 -7.25 -5.73 18.94
CA ARG A 218 -8.11 -4.96 19.85
C ARG A 218 -9.55 -4.96 19.35
N ALA A 219 -10.48 -4.86 20.27
CA ALA A 219 -11.90 -4.76 19.92
C ALA A 219 -12.23 -3.48 19.11
N SER A 220 -11.47 -2.41 19.31
CA SER A 220 -11.64 -1.15 18.57
C SER A 220 -11.14 -1.22 17.12
N SER A 221 -10.24 -2.14 16.81
CA SER A 221 -9.58 -2.25 15.49
C SER A 221 -10.21 -3.32 14.60
N SER A 222 -11.11 -4.16 15.14
CA SER A 222 -11.75 -5.23 14.38
C SER A 222 -13.13 -5.53 14.93
N GLY A 223 -13.89 -6.34 14.18
CA GLY A 223 -15.19 -6.85 14.58
C GLY A 223 -15.22 -8.38 14.58
N ARG A 224 -16.41 -8.92 14.60
CA ARG A 224 -16.70 -10.35 14.38
C ARG A 224 -17.72 -10.49 13.26
N LEU A 225 -17.70 -11.62 12.58
CA LEU A 225 -18.77 -11.95 11.65
C LEU A 225 -20.03 -12.37 12.42
N ASN A 226 -21.18 -12.06 11.87
CA ASN A 226 -22.47 -12.41 12.50
C ASN A 226 -22.93 -13.85 12.19
N ALA A 227 -22.15 -14.60 11.38
CA ALA A 227 -22.37 -16.01 11.08
C ALA A 227 -21.09 -16.82 11.36
N GLY A 228 -21.25 -18.11 11.61
CA GLY A 228 -20.14 -19.05 11.82
C GLY A 228 -19.35 -19.30 10.53
N ALA A 229 -18.06 -19.63 10.67
CA ALA A 229 -17.20 -19.92 9.51
C ALA A 229 -17.74 -21.08 8.68
N ASP A 230 -18.24 -22.14 9.30
CA ASP A 230 -18.81 -23.30 8.60
C ASP A 230 -20.11 -22.96 7.86
N ASP A 231 -20.95 -22.10 8.44
CA ASP A 231 -22.16 -21.62 7.80
C ASP A 231 -21.83 -20.83 6.53
N ILE A 232 -20.83 -19.93 6.60
CA ILE A 232 -20.39 -19.10 5.46
C ILE A 232 -19.81 -19.99 4.35
N LEU A 233 -19.05 -21.01 4.71
CA LEU A 233 -18.42 -21.92 3.75
C LEU A 233 -19.42 -22.82 3.00
N THR A 234 -20.63 -23.00 3.54
CA THR A 234 -21.66 -23.86 2.94
C THR A 234 -22.69 -23.09 2.12
N GLN A 235 -22.70 -21.74 2.19
CA GLN A 235 -23.63 -20.90 1.42
C GLN A 235 -23.43 -21.04 -0.09
N ASP A 236 -24.50 -21.00 -0.85
CA ASP A 236 -24.43 -20.84 -2.30
C ASP A 236 -24.06 -19.39 -2.70
N PRO A 237 -23.74 -19.11 -3.96
CA PRO A 237 -23.30 -17.76 -4.38
C PRO A 237 -24.31 -16.65 -4.06
N ALA A 238 -25.60 -16.93 -4.20
CA ALA A 238 -26.67 -15.96 -3.96
C ALA A 238 -26.88 -15.68 -2.47
N GLN A 239 -26.84 -16.73 -1.65
CA GLN A 239 -26.94 -16.61 -0.19
C GLN A 239 -25.75 -15.83 0.35
N LEU A 240 -24.54 -16.12 -0.11
CA LEU A 240 -23.33 -15.39 0.29
C LEU A 240 -23.42 -13.91 -0.14
N LYS A 241 -23.91 -13.63 -1.36
CA LYS A 241 -24.11 -12.25 -1.82
C LYS A 241 -25.08 -11.50 -0.91
N ALA A 242 -26.22 -12.10 -0.58
CA ALA A 242 -27.23 -11.51 0.32
C ALA A 242 -26.65 -11.30 1.74
N TYR A 243 -25.82 -12.23 2.22
CA TYR A 243 -25.11 -12.12 3.47
C TYR A 243 -24.14 -10.93 3.50
N LEU A 244 -23.34 -10.76 2.46
CA LEU A 244 -22.40 -9.63 2.33
C LEU A 244 -23.13 -8.29 2.27
N ASP A 245 -24.22 -8.21 1.51
CA ASP A 245 -25.06 -7.01 1.36
C ASP A 245 -25.75 -6.60 2.70
N SER A 246 -25.90 -7.53 3.64
CA SER A 246 -26.52 -7.29 4.96
C SER A 246 -25.59 -6.68 6.03
N ASN A 247 -24.37 -6.27 5.67
CA ASN A 247 -23.32 -5.85 6.59
C ASN A 247 -22.95 -6.92 7.63
N PRO A 248 -22.13 -7.89 7.25
CA PRO A 248 -21.87 -9.10 8.04
C PRO A 248 -21.03 -8.88 9.30
N THR A 249 -20.52 -7.67 9.53
CA THR A 249 -19.61 -7.36 10.63
C THR A 249 -20.34 -6.75 11.81
N LEU A 250 -20.16 -7.32 13.00
CA LEU A 250 -20.65 -6.81 14.28
C LEU A 250 -19.47 -6.32 15.13
N PRO A 251 -19.67 -5.32 16.01
CA PRO A 251 -18.66 -4.92 16.98
C PRO A 251 -18.36 -6.04 17.98
N LEU A 252 -17.20 -5.97 18.61
CA LEU A 252 -16.77 -6.88 19.68
C LEU A 252 -17.21 -6.36 21.06
N ASP A 253 -18.50 -6.19 21.25
CA ASP A 253 -19.06 -5.69 22.51
C ASP A 253 -18.75 -6.64 23.68
N GLY A 254 -18.31 -6.07 24.80
CA GLY A 254 -17.94 -6.85 25.99
C GLY A 254 -16.65 -7.63 25.87
N CYS A 255 -15.87 -7.40 24.84
CA CYS A 255 -14.56 -8.00 24.63
C CYS A 255 -13.44 -6.95 24.67
N ALA A 256 -12.29 -7.32 25.18
CA ALA A 256 -11.06 -6.55 25.02
C ALA A 256 -10.48 -6.69 23.61
N GLY A 257 -10.75 -7.79 22.96
CA GLY A 257 -10.26 -8.07 21.60
C GLY A 257 -10.47 -9.52 21.21
N LYS A 258 -9.69 -9.97 20.24
CA LYS A 258 -9.63 -11.36 19.80
C LYS A 258 -8.19 -11.82 19.65
N ILE A 259 -7.99 -13.13 19.80
CA ILE A 259 -6.72 -13.80 19.47
C ILE A 259 -6.96 -14.65 18.23
N VAL A 260 -6.17 -14.38 17.20
CA VAL A 260 -6.15 -15.20 15.99
C VAL A 260 -5.03 -16.21 16.10
N SER A 261 -5.38 -17.50 16.04
CA SER A 261 -4.43 -18.60 16.10
C SER A 261 -4.07 -19.09 14.69
N GLY A 262 -2.93 -19.78 14.59
CA GLY A 262 -2.46 -20.31 13.32
C GLY A 262 -1.82 -19.28 12.38
N PHE A 263 -1.60 -19.69 11.13
CA PHE A 263 -1.00 -18.88 10.08
C PHE A 263 -1.85 -18.87 8.82
N THR A 264 -2.96 -19.61 8.85
CA THR A 264 -3.83 -19.80 7.68
C THR A 264 -5.13 -19.08 7.89
N TRP A 265 -5.53 -18.33 6.86
CA TRP A 265 -6.85 -17.71 6.80
C TRP A 265 -7.48 -17.96 5.44
N ARG A 266 -8.78 -17.84 5.36
CA ARG A 266 -9.55 -18.04 4.15
C ARG A 266 -10.30 -16.77 3.79
N TYR A 267 -10.30 -16.45 2.51
CA TYR A 267 -11.16 -15.42 1.95
C TYR A 267 -12.29 -16.10 1.17
N VAL A 268 -13.51 -15.85 1.57
CA VAL A 268 -14.71 -16.36 0.89
C VAL A 268 -15.37 -15.20 0.19
N GLY A 269 -15.29 -15.19 -1.13
CA GLY A 269 -15.72 -14.07 -1.96
C GLY A 269 -16.77 -14.44 -2.99
N VAL A 270 -17.51 -13.41 -3.42
CA VAL A 270 -18.48 -13.47 -4.52
C VAL A 270 -18.04 -12.52 -5.63
N CYS A 271 -18.12 -12.98 -6.86
CA CYS A 271 -17.92 -12.18 -8.06
C CYS A 271 -18.94 -12.58 -9.15
N SER A 272 -18.87 -11.98 -10.34
CA SER A 272 -19.67 -12.43 -11.47
C SER A 272 -19.24 -13.82 -11.95
N ALA A 273 -20.15 -14.58 -12.55
CA ALA A 273 -19.85 -15.89 -13.10
C ALA A 273 -18.69 -15.86 -14.11
N GLU A 274 -18.63 -14.82 -14.96
CA GLU A 274 -17.54 -14.60 -15.91
C GLU A 274 -16.18 -14.44 -15.21
N GLN A 275 -16.13 -13.67 -14.13
CA GLN A 275 -14.90 -13.51 -13.34
C GLN A 275 -14.53 -14.79 -12.59
N GLY A 276 -15.54 -15.52 -12.10
CA GLY A 276 -15.34 -16.81 -11.42
C GLY A 276 -14.72 -17.87 -12.35
N GLN A 277 -15.06 -17.86 -13.64
CA GLN A 277 -14.44 -18.76 -14.61
C GLN A 277 -12.94 -18.55 -14.76
N LYS A 278 -12.42 -17.34 -14.54
CA LYS A 278 -10.99 -17.06 -14.55
C LYS A 278 -10.22 -17.74 -13.40
N LEU A 279 -10.90 -18.10 -12.32
CA LEU A 279 -10.35 -18.86 -11.20
C LEU A 279 -10.32 -20.36 -11.43
N LEU A 280 -10.87 -20.83 -12.56
CA LEU A 280 -10.86 -22.23 -12.99
C LEU A 280 -9.79 -22.45 -14.05
N GLY A 281 -9.14 -23.60 -13.98
CA GLY A 281 -8.25 -24.09 -15.04
C GLY A 281 -9.06 -24.69 -16.21
N GLN A 282 -8.36 -25.02 -17.30
CA GLN A 282 -8.96 -25.62 -18.51
C GLN A 282 -9.71 -26.93 -18.26
N ASN A 283 -9.44 -27.59 -17.13
CA ASN A 283 -10.10 -28.84 -16.71
C ASN A 283 -11.36 -28.63 -15.85
N GLY A 284 -11.80 -27.36 -15.68
CA GLY A 284 -12.94 -27.01 -14.84
C GLY A 284 -12.68 -27.13 -13.34
N LYS A 285 -11.44 -27.35 -12.90
CA LYS A 285 -11.03 -27.38 -11.48
C LYS A 285 -10.41 -26.06 -11.07
N PRO A 286 -10.40 -25.73 -9.76
CA PRO A 286 -9.69 -24.54 -9.27
C PRO A 286 -8.26 -24.47 -9.79
N LEU A 287 -7.76 -23.24 -10.03
CA LEU A 287 -6.40 -23.03 -10.49
C LEU A 287 -5.39 -23.66 -9.52
N SER A 288 -4.46 -24.43 -10.06
CA SER A 288 -3.36 -25.02 -9.28
C SER A 288 -2.23 -24.02 -9.01
N SER A 289 -2.15 -22.94 -9.81
CA SER A 289 -1.22 -21.84 -9.59
C SER A 289 -1.71 -20.93 -8.47
N SER A 290 -0.76 -20.37 -7.71
CA SER A 290 -1.09 -19.35 -6.71
C SER A 290 -1.51 -18.04 -7.38
N VAL A 291 -2.48 -17.37 -6.79
CA VAL A 291 -2.96 -16.04 -7.18
C VAL A 291 -2.47 -15.00 -6.16
N GLN A 292 -2.52 -13.72 -6.55
CA GLN A 292 -2.23 -12.61 -5.63
C GLN A 292 -3.54 -11.93 -5.25
N ILE A 293 -3.82 -11.81 -3.95
CA ILE A 293 -4.97 -11.07 -3.43
C ILE A 293 -4.52 -9.76 -2.78
N ARG A 294 -5.25 -8.68 -3.06
CA ARG A 294 -5.07 -7.34 -2.47
C ARG A 294 -6.40 -6.82 -1.96
N PHE A 295 -6.35 -5.97 -0.94
CA PHE A 295 -7.52 -5.30 -0.37
C PHE A 295 -7.39 -3.78 -0.57
N PRO A 296 -7.84 -3.23 -1.70
CA PRO A 296 -7.68 -1.82 -2.03
C PRO A 296 -8.28 -0.91 -0.96
N GLY A 297 -7.53 0.09 -0.53
CA GLY A 297 -7.97 1.04 0.50
C GLY A 297 -7.91 0.52 1.94
N GLN A 298 -7.49 -0.75 2.15
CA GLN A 298 -7.31 -1.36 3.47
C GLN A 298 -5.83 -1.64 3.77
N THR A 299 -5.12 -2.18 2.79
CA THR A 299 -3.67 -2.43 2.89
C THR A 299 -3.03 -2.35 1.50
N ASP A 300 -1.81 -1.82 1.44
CA ASP A 300 -1.03 -1.75 0.19
C ASP A 300 -0.32 -3.08 -0.14
N ARG A 301 -0.36 -4.03 0.78
CA ARG A 301 0.29 -5.34 0.62
C ARG A 301 -0.53 -6.28 -0.24
N SER A 302 0.18 -7.18 -0.94
CA SER A 302 -0.42 -8.31 -1.64
C SER A 302 -0.08 -9.62 -0.95
N PHE A 303 -1.05 -10.53 -0.93
CA PHE A 303 -0.89 -11.84 -0.30
C PHE A 303 -0.98 -12.94 -1.35
N LYS A 304 -0.08 -13.91 -1.25
CA LYS A 304 -0.12 -15.09 -2.10
C LYS A 304 -1.18 -16.06 -1.57
N ALA A 305 -2.14 -16.41 -2.41
CA ALA A 305 -3.24 -17.30 -2.07
C ALA A 305 -3.33 -18.49 -3.05
N THR A 306 -3.97 -19.55 -2.61
CA THR A 306 -4.34 -20.69 -3.44
C THR A 306 -5.86 -20.75 -3.56
N VAL A 307 -6.38 -21.05 -4.77
CA VAL A 307 -7.81 -21.23 -5.00
C VAL A 307 -8.19 -22.62 -4.51
N SER A 308 -8.98 -22.68 -3.44
CA SER A 308 -9.39 -23.95 -2.81
C SER A 308 -10.68 -24.49 -3.40
N GLU A 309 -11.64 -23.60 -3.70
CA GLU A 309 -12.96 -23.95 -4.20
C GLU A 309 -13.51 -22.85 -5.09
N VAL A 310 -14.27 -23.19 -6.11
CA VAL A 310 -15.04 -22.27 -6.95
C VAL A 310 -16.37 -22.94 -7.29
N THR A 311 -17.46 -22.25 -7.02
CA THR A 311 -18.84 -22.66 -7.34
C THR A 311 -19.47 -21.58 -8.20
N ILE A 312 -19.91 -21.93 -9.42
CA ILE A 312 -20.54 -21.00 -10.36
C ILE A 312 -22.03 -21.31 -10.43
N ASP A 313 -22.82 -20.27 -10.31
CA ASP A 313 -24.26 -20.27 -10.53
C ASP A 313 -24.53 -19.46 -11.81
N GLU A 314 -24.70 -20.16 -12.92
CA GLU A 314 -24.93 -19.53 -14.24
C GLU A 314 -26.32 -18.89 -14.33
N GLU A 315 -27.32 -19.42 -13.59
CA GLU A 315 -28.67 -18.88 -13.61
C GLU A 315 -28.74 -17.49 -12.98
N GLN A 316 -27.97 -17.28 -11.93
CA GLN A 316 -27.89 -16.00 -11.24
C GLN A 316 -26.71 -15.13 -11.70
N GLY A 317 -25.82 -15.67 -12.54
CA GLY A 317 -24.65 -14.95 -13.02
C GLY A 317 -23.61 -14.67 -11.95
N LEU A 318 -23.58 -15.44 -10.86
CA LEU A 318 -22.70 -15.28 -9.71
C LEU A 318 -21.73 -16.45 -9.56
N ALA A 319 -20.60 -16.19 -8.96
CA ALA A 319 -19.65 -17.21 -8.56
C ALA A 319 -19.17 -16.96 -7.12
N ARG A 320 -19.15 -18.03 -6.32
CA ARG A 320 -18.51 -18.06 -5.00
C ARG A 320 -17.17 -18.75 -5.12
N PHE A 321 -16.18 -18.27 -4.43
CA PHE A 321 -14.88 -18.91 -4.35
C PHE A 321 -14.26 -18.82 -2.97
N VAL A 322 -13.35 -19.73 -2.68
CA VAL A 322 -12.58 -19.76 -1.44
C VAL A 322 -11.09 -19.72 -1.78
N LEU A 323 -10.42 -18.70 -1.25
CA LEU A 323 -8.96 -18.61 -1.30
C LEU A 323 -8.38 -18.97 0.07
N THR A 324 -7.25 -19.67 0.07
CA THR A 324 -6.49 -19.99 1.29
C THR A 324 -5.14 -19.29 1.23
N CYS A 325 -4.82 -18.54 2.29
CA CYS A 325 -3.57 -17.83 2.49
C CYS A 325 -2.85 -18.37 3.73
N ASN A 326 -1.51 -18.42 3.67
CA ASN A 326 -0.65 -18.88 4.76
C ASN A 326 0.26 -17.76 5.30
N VAL A 327 -0.03 -16.52 4.99
CA VAL A 327 0.74 -15.35 5.44
C VAL A 327 -0.18 -14.43 6.20
N ILE A 328 0.19 -14.12 7.44
CA ILE A 328 -0.53 -13.21 8.33
C ILE A 328 0.34 -11.97 8.58
N ASN A 329 -0.28 -10.81 8.61
CA ASN A 329 0.27 -9.55 9.10
C ASN A 329 -0.77 -8.77 9.90
N GLY A 330 -0.36 -7.72 10.60
CA GLY A 330 -1.24 -6.90 11.43
C GLY A 330 -2.44 -6.33 10.68
N ASP A 331 -2.24 -5.87 9.44
CA ASP A 331 -3.29 -5.22 8.65
C ASP A 331 -4.43 -6.18 8.31
N VAL A 332 -4.10 -7.39 7.84
CA VAL A 332 -5.10 -8.37 7.43
C VAL A 332 -5.91 -8.91 8.60
N LEU A 333 -5.31 -8.95 9.80
CA LEU A 333 -5.95 -9.44 11.03
C LEU A 333 -7.12 -8.55 11.49
N CYS A 334 -7.08 -7.27 11.13
CA CYS A 334 -8.15 -6.32 11.45
C CYS A 334 -9.34 -6.41 10.49
N LEU A 335 -9.18 -7.10 9.36
CA LEU A 335 -10.21 -7.20 8.33
C LEU A 335 -11.19 -8.35 8.65
N ASN A 336 -12.48 -8.10 8.47
CA ASN A 336 -13.52 -9.13 8.53
C ASN A 336 -14.29 -9.22 7.23
N HIS A 337 -14.66 -8.07 6.65
CA HIS A 337 -15.34 -7.93 5.38
C HIS A 337 -14.58 -6.90 4.53
N ALA A 338 -14.20 -7.28 3.32
CA ALA A 338 -13.44 -6.40 2.44
C ALA A 338 -13.63 -6.78 0.97
N ALA A 339 -13.69 -5.76 0.12
CA ALA A 339 -13.54 -5.95 -1.31
C ALA A 339 -12.10 -6.32 -1.65
N ALA A 340 -11.92 -7.29 -2.54
CA ALA A 340 -10.63 -7.80 -2.93
C ALA A 340 -10.41 -7.71 -4.43
N ARG A 341 -9.17 -7.53 -4.83
CA ARG A 341 -8.70 -7.68 -6.21
C ARG A 341 -7.72 -8.84 -6.27
N ILE A 342 -8.07 -9.84 -7.07
CA ILE A 342 -7.31 -11.08 -7.23
C ILE A 342 -6.66 -11.07 -8.60
N SER A 343 -5.33 -11.08 -8.67
CA SER A 343 -4.56 -11.22 -9.90
C SER A 343 -4.33 -12.70 -10.19
N VAL A 344 -4.89 -13.17 -11.30
CA VAL A 344 -4.90 -14.59 -11.70
C VAL A 344 -3.71 -14.91 -12.59
N GLY A 345 -3.24 -13.94 -13.38
CA GLY A 345 -2.10 -14.07 -14.27
C GLY A 345 -1.52 -12.71 -14.61
N GLU A 346 -0.22 -12.69 -14.87
CA GLU A 346 0.48 -11.51 -15.38
C GLU A 346 1.03 -11.82 -16.75
N SER A 347 0.66 -11.01 -17.73
CA SER A 347 1.25 -11.05 -19.07
C SER A 347 2.09 -9.80 -19.26
N THR A 348 3.40 -9.97 -19.42
CA THR A 348 4.29 -8.88 -19.79
C THR A 348 4.36 -8.76 -21.30
N GLY A 349 4.15 -7.56 -21.80
CA GLY A 349 4.19 -7.23 -23.22
C GLY A 349 4.70 -5.83 -23.47
N LEU A 350 4.69 -5.42 -24.73
CA LEU A 350 4.98 -4.04 -25.11
C LEU A 350 3.67 -3.33 -25.39
N ARG A 351 3.45 -2.22 -24.71
CA ARG A 351 2.32 -1.33 -25.00
C ARG A 351 2.63 -0.55 -26.26
N ILE A 352 1.82 -0.80 -27.30
CA ILE A 352 1.89 -0.12 -28.58
C ILE A 352 0.59 0.66 -28.78
N PRO A 353 0.62 1.93 -29.22
CA PRO A 353 -0.59 2.67 -29.58
C PRO A 353 -1.39 1.94 -30.68
N ALA A 354 -2.70 1.93 -30.54
CA ALA A 354 -3.60 1.22 -31.47
C ALA A 354 -3.46 1.71 -32.93
N CYS A 355 -3.06 2.98 -33.14
CA CYS A 355 -2.81 3.55 -34.47
C CYS A 355 -1.64 2.89 -35.21
N LEU A 356 -0.73 2.22 -34.52
CA LEU A 356 0.39 1.50 -35.14
C LEU A 356 0.02 0.04 -35.51
N LEU A 357 -1.11 -0.46 -35.04
CA LEU A 357 -1.57 -1.82 -35.32
C LEU A 357 -2.39 -1.92 -36.62
N TYR A 358 -2.92 -0.78 -37.09
CA TYR A 358 -3.70 -0.73 -38.32
C TYR A 358 -2.91 0.07 -39.38
N THR A 359 -2.00 -0.58 -40.07
CA THR A 359 -1.64 -0.15 -41.42
C THR A 359 -2.85 -0.44 -42.29
N SER A 360 -3.61 0.59 -42.67
CA SER A 360 -4.59 0.42 -43.73
C SER A 360 -3.82 0.03 -45.00
N ASP A 361 -4.03 -1.20 -45.45
CA ASP A 361 -3.76 -1.57 -46.83
C ASP A 361 -4.70 -0.71 -47.68
N ALA A 362 -4.30 0.51 -47.98
CA ALA A 362 -4.87 1.30 -49.04
C ALA A 362 -4.18 0.83 -50.32
N ALA A 363 -4.78 -0.18 -50.96
CA ALA A 363 -4.51 -0.50 -52.35
C ALA A 363 -5.06 0.62 -53.27
#